data_017ce4664469d2265821881799b7fed0
#
_entry.id   017ce4664469d2265821881799b7fed0
#
_cell.length_a   1.000
_cell.length_b   1.000
_cell.length_c   1.000
_cell.angle_alpha   90.00
_cell.angle_beta   90.00
_cell.angle_gamma   90.00
#
_symmetry.space_group_name_H-M   'P 1'
#
loop_
_entity.id
_entity.type
_entity.pdbx_description
1 polymer ?
#
loop_
_entity_poly.entity_id
_entity_poly.type
_entity_poly.pdbx_seq_one_letter_code
_entity_poly.pdbx_strand_id
1 'polypeptide(L)'
;MKIWLVLGAIYVGFFFWYTDMGGKLTQEEIQGFIKKQEQNILNSGVSPDSEEFRLRIDFITRFMEEDNGKQFIMVNNIEMNEDPEDVPGANPGESSDQLLSRYMEHLWPNLLKRASHPIFGGNTIWQSMDLVGIEGAETWDQVALMRYKSRRAFLEIVTHPDMIDRHEFK
;
A
#
# COMPACT_ATOMS: atom_id res chain seq x y z
N MET A 1 -6.62 -32.92 26.40
CA MET A 1 -5.48 -32.09 26.81
C MET A 1 -4.54 -31.70 25.64
N LYS A 2 -4.08 -32.64 24.80
CA LYS A 2 -3.14 -32.35 23.68
C LYS A 2 -3.67 -31.35 22.64
N ILE A 3 -4.97 -31.40 22.30
CA ILE A 3 -5.56 -30.50 21.28
C ILE A 3 -5.51 -29.04 21.70
N TRP A 4 -5.74 -28.73 22.96
CA TRP A 4 -5.68 -27.35 23.46
C TRP A 4 -4.29 -26.78 23.46
N LEU A 5 -3.27 -27.61 23.67
CA LEU A 5 -1.87 -27.18 23.55
C LEU A 5 -1.52 -26.84 22.09
N VAL A 6 -2.00 -27.63 21.13
CA VAL A 6 -1.79 -27.38 19.70
C VAL A 6 -2.51 -26.09 19.29
N LEU A 7 -3.77 -25.93 19.65
CA LEU A 7 -4.55 -24.72 19.36
C LEU A 7 -3.90 -23.47 20.01
N GLY A 8 -3.44 -23.60 21.25
CA GLY A 8 -2.72 -22.53 21.94
C GLY A 8 -1.43 -22.13 21.21
N ALA A 9 -0.64 -23.09 20.75
CA ALA A 9 0.58 -22.83 19.99
C ALA A 9 0.27 -22.14 18.65
N ILE A 10 -0.77 -22.60 17.93
CA ILE A 10 -1.22 -21.97 16.69
C ILE A 10 -1.66 -20.53 16.95
N TYR A 11 -2.45 -20.29 18.00
CA TYR A 11 -2.92 -18.96 18.36
C TYR A 11 -1.75 -18.02 18.70
N VAL A 12 -0.78 -18.48 19.48
CA VAL A 12 0.41 -17.71 19.83
C VAL A 12 1.21 -17.36 18.58
N GLY A 13 1.43 -18.33 17.67
CA GLY A 13 2.09 -18.09 16.40
C GLY A 13 1.36 -17.06 15.53
N PHE A 14 0.03 -17.22 15.42
CA PHE A 14 -0.83 -16.26 14.71
C PHE A 14 -0.77 -14.88 15.34
N PHE A 15 -0.85 -14.77 16.65
CA PHE A 15 -0.81 -13.51 17.39
C PHE A 15 0.47 -12.71 17.09
N PHE A 16 1.63 -13.34 17.18
CA PHE A 16 2.91 -12.69 16.88
C PHE A 16 3.08 -12.32 15.40
N TRP A 17 2.54 -13.14 14.50
CA TRP A 17 2.53 -12.79 13.08
C TRP A 17 1.60 -11.61 12.79
N TYR A 18 0.41 -11.60 13.39
CA TYR A 18 -0.66 -10.62 13.09
C TYR A 18 -0.45 -9.27 13.78
N THR A 19 0.21 -9.24 14.93
CA THR A 19 0.41 -8.04 15.75
C THR A 19 1.85 -7.53 15.59
N ASP A 20 2.01 -6.22 15.41
CA ASP A 20 3.33 -5.61 15.49
C ASP A 20 3.68 -5.36 16.97
N MET A 21 4.81 -5.91 17.41
CA MET A 21 5.38 -5.73 18.74
C MET A 21 6.57 -4.78 18.75
N GLY A 22 6.94 -4.24 17.57
CA GLY A 22 8.13 -3.38 17.41
C GLY A 22 7.93 -1.94 17.91
N GLY A 23 6.70 -1.56 18.24
CA GLY A 23 6.40 -0.19 18.66
C GLY A 23 6.58 0.84 17.56
N LYS A 24 6.77 2.10 17.94
CA LYS A 24 6.99 3.20 17.01
C LYS A 24 8.28 3.03 16.21
N LEU A 25 8.31 3.63 15.03
CA LEU A 25 9.54 3.77 14.25
C LEU A 25 10.59 4.56 15.04
N THR A 26 11.82 4.06 15.02
CA THR A 26 12.97 4.78 15.55
C THR A 26 13.48 5.82 14.56
N GLN A 27 14.22 6.81 15.01
CA GLN A 27 14.82 7.82 14.12
C GLN A 27 15.78 7.18 13.10
N GLU A 28 16.49 6.13 13.48
CA GLU A 28 17.37 5.39 12.56
C GLU A 28 16.58 4.70 11.45
N GLU A 29 15.43 4.06 11.79
CA GLU A 29 14.54 3.45 10.82
C GLU A 29 13.95 4.50 9.88
N ILE A 30 13.48 5.64 10.41
CA ILE A 30 12.95 6.76 9.61
C ILE A 30 13.99 7.22 8.59
N GLN A 31 15.21 7.51 9.02
CA GLN A 31 16.27 7.93 8.11
C GLN A 31 16.61 6.86 7.07
N GLY A 32 16.59 5.57 7.47
CA GLY A 32 16.78 4.45 6.54
C GLY A 32 15.71 4.35 5.48
N PHE A 33 14.44 4.58 5.84
CA PHE A 33 13.32 4.59 4.89
C PHE A 33 13.32 5.83 4.01
N ILE A 34 13.63 7.02 4.53
CA ILE A 34 13.78 8.25 3.73
C ILE A 34 14.79 8.01 2.61
N LYS A 35 15.98 7.53 2.97
CA LYS A 35 17.03 7.26 1.97
C LYS A 35 16.59 6.29 0.86
N LYS A 36 15.83 5.25 1.21
CA LYS A 36 15.27 4.32 0.22
C LYS A 36 14.24 5.01 -0.68
N GLN A 37 13.36 5.82 -0.10
CA GLN A 37 12.36 6.55 -0.87
C GLN A 37 12.97 7.60 -1.79
N GLU A 38 13.95 8.35 -1.32
CA GLU A 38 14.72 9.27 -2.17
C GLU A 38 15.29 8.54 -3.40
N GLN A 39 15.92 7.39 -3.16
CA GLN A 39 16.47 6.58 -4.26
C GLN A 39 15.39 6.10 -5.23
N ASN A 40 14.25 5.66 -4.72
CA ASN A 40 13.13 5.20 -5.56
C ASN A 40 12.56 6.34 -6.41
N ILE A 41 12.37 7.52 -5.81
CA ILE A 41 11.86 8.71 -6.52
C ILE A 41 12.85 9.14 -7.60
N LEU A 42 14.15 9.14 -7.30
CA LEU A 42 15.20 9.47 -8.29
C LEU A 42 15.23 8.46 -9.44
N ASN A 43 15.07 7.16 -9.14
CA ASN A 43 15.04 6.10 -10.14
C ASN A 43 13.80 6.20 -11.05
N SER A 44 12.70 6.80 -10.59
CA SER A 44 11.53 7.11 -11.44
C SER A 44 11.69 8.36 -12.31
N GLY A 45 12.88 8.98 -12.31
CA GLY A 45 13.19 10.12 -13.18
C GLY A 45 12.77 11.49 -12.62
N VAL A 46 12.30 11.55 -11.37
CA VAL A 46 11.95 12.82 -10.72
C VAL A 46 13.24 13.55 -10.32
N SER A 47 13.35 14.82 -10.69
CA SER A 47 14.52 15.64 -10.32
C SER A 47 14.58 15.92 -8.82
N PRO A 48 15.76 15.81 -8.17
CA PRO A 48 15.93 16.07 -6.74
C PRO A 48 15.63 17.54 -6.37
N ASP A 49 15.75 18.47 -7.30
CA ASP A 49 15.47 19.89 -7.09
C ASP A 49 14.00 20.26 -7.37
N SER A 50 13.16 19.30 -7.79
CA SER A 50 11.76 19.55 -8.11
C SER A 50 10.90 19.73 -6.87
N GLU A 51 9.81 20.48 -7.03
CA GLU A 51 8.78 20.60 -6.00
C GLU A 51 8.12 19.24 -5.70
N GLU A 52 7.90 18.43 -6.74
CA GLU A 52 7.36 17.08 -6.61
C GLU A 52 8.20 16.19 -5.69
N PHE A 53 9.53 16.19 -5.88
CA PHE A 53 10.45 15.45 -5.01
C PHE A 53 10.28 15.86 -3.54
N ARG A 54 10.29 17.17 -3.26
CA ARG A 54 10.14 17.69 -1.90
C ARG A 54 8.80 17.29 -1.28
N LEU A 55 7.69 17.46 -2.02
CA LEU A 55 6.36 17.11 -1.54
C LEU A 55 6.23 15.62 -1.20
N ARG A 56 6.80 14.74 -2.04
CA ARG A 56 6.79 13.30 -1.78
C ARG A 56 7.60 12.92 -0.54
N ILE A 57 8.78 13.50 -0.37
CA ILE A 57 9.63 13.25 0.81
C ILE A 57 9.00 13.84 2.07
N ASP A 58 8.47 15.05 2.03
CA ASP A 58 7.79 15.65 3.18
C ASP A 58 6.56 14.85 3.61
N PHE A 59 5.77 14.35 2.65
CA PHE A 59 4.61 13.53 2.93
C PHE A 59 4.99 12.23 3.64
N ILE A 60 5.97 11.49 3.10
CA ILE A 60 6.36 10.21 3.68
C ILE A 60 7.08 10.40 5.02
N THR A 61 7.84 11.47 5.19
CA THR A 61 8.49 11.82 6.45
C THR A 61 7.47 12.06 7.54
N ARG A 62 6.47 12.92 7.27
CA ARG A 62 5.36 13.14 8.21
C ARG A 62 4.61 11.86 8.55
N PHE A 63 4.32 11.03 7.55
CA PHE A 63 3.69 9.73 7.77
C PHE A 63 4.50 8.87 8.74
N MET A 64 5.83 8.90 8.69
CA MET A 64 6.70 8.15 9.60
C MET A 64 6.80 8.78 10.98
N GLU A 65 6.94 10.09 11.06
CA GLU A 65 7.07 10.82 12.34
C GLU A 65 5.81 10.73 13.21
N GLU A 66 4.65 10.69 12.58
CA GLU A 66 3.36 10.50 13.25
C GLU A 66 3.08 9.05 13.65
N ASP A 67 4.06 8.13 13.50
CA ASP A 67 3.86 6.74 13.85
C ASP A 67 3.54 6.55 15.34
N ASN A 68 2.51 5.79 15.61
CA ASN A 68 2.09 5.44 16.96
C ASN A 68 2.37 3.97 17.33
N GLY A 69 3.06 3.23 16.44
CA GLY A 69 3.37 1.82 16.60
C GLY A 69 2.19 0.87 16.46
N LYS A 70 1.05 1.35 15.96
CA LYS A 70 -0.18 0.57 15.82
C LYS A 70 -0.51 0.26 14.37
N GLN A 71 -1.41 -0.71 14.21
CA GLN A 71 -2.04 -0.98 12.91
C GLN A 71 -2.82 0.23 12.41
N PHE A 72 -2.96 0.31 11.09
CA PHE A 72 -3.80 1.31 10.45
C PHE A 72 -4.51 0.73 9.23
N ILE A 73 -5.52 1.43 8.77
CA ILE A 73 -6.26 1.10 7.55
C ILE A 73 -5.99 2.20 6.53
N MET A 74 -5.58 1.79 5.34
CA MET A 74 -5.46 2.67 4.19
C MET A 74 -6.72 2.53 3.34
N VAL A 75 -7.35 3.65 3.06
CA VAL A 75 -8.47 3.73 2.13
C VAL A 75 -7.90 3.99 0.74
N ASN A 76 -8.13 3.07 -0.18
CA ASN A 76 -7.78 3.24 -1.58
C ASN A 76 -9.08 3.46 -2.36
N ASN A 77 -9.27 4.66 -2.83
CA ASN A 77 -10.28 4.99 -3.82
C ASN A 77 -9.61 4.86 -5.18
N ILE A 78 -10.14 4.02 -6.03
CA ILE A 78 -9.51 3.62 -7.29
C ILE A 78 -10.40 4.08 -8.43
N GLU A 79 -9.86 4.92 -9.27
CA GLU A 79 -10.42 5.29 -10.56
C GLU A 79 -9.70 4.48 -11.64
N MET A 80 -10.47 3.81 -12.49
CA MET A 80 -9.95 2.98 -13.56
C MET A 80 -9.86 3.79 -14.85
N ASN A 81 -8.72 3.75 -15.52
CA ASN A 81 -8.62 4.35 -16.84
C ASN A 81 -9.39 3.50 -17.85
N GLU A 82 -10.32 4.11 -18.59
CA GLU A 82 -11.10 3.42 -19.62
C GLU A 82 -10.23 2.95 -20.79
N ASP A 83 -9.15 3.68 -21.08
CA ASP A 83 -8.21 3.37 -22.17
C ASP A 83 -6.76 3.45 -21.66
N PRO A 84 -6.32 2.43 -20.88
CA PRO A 84 -4.98 2.43 -20.31
C PRO A 84 -3.92 2.27 -21.42
N GLU A 85 -2.80 2.96 -21.26
CA GLU A 85 -1.66 2.80 -22.14
C GLU A 85 -1.06 1.39 -22.04
N ASP A 86 -0.48 0.91 -23.15
CA ASP A 86 0.28 -0.33 -23.14
C ASP A 86 1.53 -0.19 -22.23
N VAL A 87 1.66 -1.06 -21.25
CA VAL A 87 2.80 -1.06 -20.32
C VAL A 87 3.74 -2.23 -20.59
N PRO A 88 5.05 -2.06 -20.37
CA PRO A 88 6.02 -3.14 -20.55
C PRO A 88 5.67 -4.37 -19.69
N GLY A 89 5.67 -5.55 -20.30
CA GLY A 89 5.34 -6.80 -19.59
C GLY A 89 3.87 -7.14 -19.49
N ALA A 90 2.96 -6.28 -19.96
CA ALA A 90 1.55 -6.59 -20.18
C ALA A 90 1.31 -7.02 -21.65
N ASN A 91 0.15 -7.64 -21.92
CA ASN A 91 -0.26 -7.85 -23.30
C ASN A 91 -0.91 -6.54 -23.84
N PRO A 92 -0.74 -6.26 -25.14
CA PRO A 92 -1.39 -5.09 -25.73
C PRO A 92 -2.91 -5.13 -25.56
N GLY A 93 -3.49 -3.99 -25.16
CA GLY A 93 -4.93 -3.84 -24.98
C GLY A 93 -5.48 -4.48 -23.68
N GLU A 94 -4.66 -4.75 -22.69
CA GLU A 94 -5.16 -5.16 -21.36
C GLU A 94 -5.92 -4.02 -20.69
N SER A 95 -7.07 -4.34 -20.09
CA SER A 95 -7.87 -3.38 -19.32
C SER A 95 -7.19 -3.01 -17.99
N SER A 96 -7.61 -1.88 -17.39
CA SER A 96 -7.14 -1.46 -16.06
C SER A 96 -7.35 -2.51 -14.97
N ASP A 97 -8.46 -3.26 -15.01
CA ASP A 97 -8.70 -4.39 -14.10
C ASP A 97 -7.67 -5.51 -14.25
N GLN A 98 -7.28 -5.81 -15.49
CA GLN A 98 -6.26 -6.83 -15.78
C GLN A 98 -4.88 -6.37 -15.30
N LEU A 99 -4.52 -5.11 -15.54
CA LEU A 99 -3.27 -4.51 -15.05
C LEU A 99 -3.23 -4.48 -13.52
N LEU A 100 -4.31 -4.05 -12.88
CA LEU A 100 -4.43 -4.08 -11.42
C LEU A 100 -4.30 -5.50 -10.84
N SER A 101 -4.90 -6.49 -11.52
CA SER A 101 -4.78 -7.89 -11.11
C SER A 101 -3.33 -8.37 -11.18
N ARG A 102 -2.58 -8.03 -12.23
CA ARG A 102 -1.14 -8.33 -12.34
C ARG A 102 -0.32 -7.68 -11.24
N TYR A 103 -0.60 -6.40 -10.96
CA TYR A 103 0.02 -5.70 -9.84
C TYR A 103 -0.23 -6.42 -8.52
N MET A 104 -1.46 -6.82 -8.27
CA MET A 104 -1.85 -7.50 -7.03
C MET A 104 -1.24 -8.89 -6.88
N GLU A 105 -1.06 -9.67 -7.96
CA GLU A 105 -0.41 -10.98 -7.91
C GLU A 105 0.99 -10.91 -7.29
N HIS A 106 1.76 -9.88 -7.63
CA HIS A 106 3.10 -9.67 -7.07
C HIS A 106 3.07 -9.09 -5.66
N LEU A 107 2.03 -8.31 -5.36
CA LEU A 107 1.87 -7.67 -4.06
C LEU A 107 1.46 -8.65 -2.96
N TRP A 108 0.60 -9.63 -3.27
CA TRP A 108 0.03 -10.56 -2.30
C TRP A 108 1.05 -11.27 -1.41
N PRO A 109 2.14 -11.88 -1.92
CA PRO A 109 3.11 -12.56 -1.07
C PRO A 109 3.75 -11.61 -0.04
N ASN A 110 4.07 -10.37 -0.46
CA ASN A 110 4.67 -9.35 0.40
C ASN A 110 3.70 -8.85 1.47
N LEU A 111 2.43 -8.65 1.12
CA LEU A 111 1.37 -8.28 2.05
C LEU A 111 1.17 -9.37 3.11
N LEU A 112 0.92 -10.60 2.69
CA LEU A 112 0.61 -11.71 3.61
C LEU A 112 1.78 -12.05 4.51
N LYS A 113 3.02 -12.01 4.02
CA LYS A 113 4.22 -12.20 4.85
C LYS A 113 4.26 -11.22 6.03
N ARG A 114 3.72 -10.01 5.85
CA ARG A 114 3.69 -8.95 6.85
C ARG A 114 2.33 -8.78 7.52
N ALA A 115 1.48 -9.80 7.47
CA ALA A 115 0.11 -9.77 8.00
C ALA A 115 -0.69 -8.53 7.57
N SER A 116 -0.45 -8.05 6.36
CA SER A 116 -1.20 -6.97 5.72
C SER A 116 -2.15 -7.58 4.71
N HIS A 117 -3.38 -7.12 4.69
CA HIS A 117 -4.41 -7.72 3.84
C HIS A 117 -5.61 -6.78 3.65
N PRO A 118 -6.41 -6.94 2.59
CA PRO A 118 -7.67 -6.24 2.48
C PRO A 118 -8.64 -6.71 3.58
N ILE A 119 -9.40 -5.78 4.11
CA ILE A 119 -10.51 -6.05 5.03
C ILE A 119 -11.87 -5.76 4.40
N PHE A 120 -11.86 -4.99 3.31
CA PHE A 120 -13.02 -4.72 2.49
C PHE A 120 -12.54 -4.40 1.07
N GLY A 121 -13.36 -4.75 0.08
CA GLY A 121 -13.21 -4.34 -1.30
C GLY A 121 -14.55 -4.42 -2.02
N GLY A 122 -14.80 -3.50 -2.91
CA GLY A 122 -16.04 -3.47 -3.68
C GLY A 122 -16.02 -2.46 -4.80
N ASN A 123 -16.88 -2.72 -5.80
CA ASN A 123 -17.12 -1.78 -6.88
C ASN A 123 -18.09 -0.70 -6.41
N THR A 124 -17.84 0.53 -6.83
CA THR A 124 -18.76 1.64 -6.64
C THR A 124 -19.83 1.59 -7.72
N ILE A 125 -21.08 1.50 -7.32
CA ILE A 125 -22.20 1.50 -8.25
C ILE A 125 -22.74 2.92 -8.45
N TRP A 126 -22.65 3.74 -7.40
CA TRP A 126 -23.17 5.10 -7.35
C TRP A 126 -22.44 5.93 -6.32
N GLN A 127 -22.27 7.22 -6.57
CA GLN A 127 -21.72 8.13 -5.57
C GLN A 127 -22.76 8.47 -4.49
N SER A 128 -22.30 8.92 -3.33
CA SER A 128 -23.19 9.41 -2.26
C SER A 128 -24.04 10.57 -2.76
N MET A 129 -25.32 10.56 -2.42
CA MET A 129 -26.25 11.65 -2.79
C MET A 129 -25.85 13.00 -2.19
N ASP A 130 -25.15 13.00 -1.07
CA ASP A 130 -24.63 14.21 -0.42
C ASP A 130 -23.51 14.89 -1.23
N LEU A 131 -22.94 14.17 -2.20
CA LEU A 131 -21.90 14.69 -3.09
C LEU A 131 -22.44 15.21 -4.43
N VAL A 132 -23.72 15.09 -4.67
CA VAL A 132 -24.34 15.56 -5.93
C VAL A 132 -24.25 17.09 -6.01
N GLY A 133 -23.62 17.60 -7.06
CA GLY A 133 -23.45 19.04 -7.28
C GLY A 133 -22.35 19.69 -6.46
N ILE A 134 -21.50 18.91 -5.78
CA ILE A 134 -20.29 19.40 -5.14
C ILE A 134 -19.17 19.40 -6.18
N GLU A 135 -18.60 20.58 -6.44
CA GLU A 135 -17.45 20.72 -7.33
C GLU A 135 -16.23 19.98 -6.76
N GLY A 136 -15.54 19.19 -7.58
CA GLY A 136 -14.40 18.36 -7.16
C GLY A 136 -14.77 17.08 -6.43
N ALA A 137 -16.06 16.72 -6.33
CA ALA A 137 -16.48 15.40 -5.89
C ALA A 137 -16.21 14.39 -7.01
N GLU A 138 -15.25 13.54 -6.78
CA GLU A 138 -14.81 12.55 -7.75
C GLU A 138 -15.62 11.27 -7.66
N THR A 139 -15.77 10.61 -8.79
CA THR A 139 -16.39 9.28 -8.87
C THR A 139 -15.27 8.23 -8.86
N TRP A 140 -15.43 7.21 -8.03
CA TRP A 140 -14.47 6.11 -7.91
C TRP A 140 -15.12 4.82 -8.42
N ASP A 141 -14.36 4.03 -9.18
CA ASP A 141 -14.85 2.73 -9.69
C ASP A 141 -14.80 1.66 -8.62
N GLN A 142 -13.78 1.71 -7.78
CA GLN A 142 -13.59 0.73 -6.72
C GLN A 142 -13.10 1.40 -5.43
N VAL A 143 -13.42 0.74 -4.32
CA VAL A 143 -12.85 1.06 -3.02
C VAL A 143 -12.22 -0.18 -2.40
N ALA A 144 -11.02 -0.03 -1.86
CA ALA A 144 -10.35 -1.08 -1.10
C ALA A 144 -9.82 -0.56 0.23
N LEU A 145 -10.18 -1.21 1.32
CA LEU A 145 -9.66 -0.93 2.65
C LEU A 145 -8.57 -1.95 2.96
N MET A 146 -7.33 -1.48 3.03
CA MET A 146 -6.17 -2.31 3.29
C MET A 146 -5.70 -2.13 4.73
N ARG A 147 -5.68 -3.21 5.48
CA ARG A 147 -5.09 -3.22 6.83
C ARG A 147 -3.60 -3.48 6.73
N TYR A 148 -2.83 -2.65 7.42
CA TYR A 148 -1.40 -2.84 7.68
C TYR A 148 -1.17 -3.00 9.18
N LYS A 149 -0.36 -3.98 9.58
CA LYS A 149 -0.11 -4.23 11.01
C LYS A 149 0.70 -3.11 11.68
N SER A 150 1.45 -2.32 10.91
CA SER A 150 2.18 -1.12 11.35
C SER A 150 2.64 -0.30 10.14
N ARG A 151 3.07 0.95 10.38
CA ARG A 151 3.72 1.77 9.35
C ARG A 151 5.05 1.16 8.91
N ARG A 152 5.78 0.53 9.81
CA ARG A 152 7.00 -0.23 9.47
C ARG A 152 6.71 -1.31 8.43
N ALA A 153 5.71 -2.15 8.66
CA ALA A 153 5.33 -3.21 7.73
C ALA A 153 4.91 -2.65 6.35
N PHE A 154 4.16 -1.54 6.33
CA PHE A 154 3.81 -0.84 5.09
C PHE A 154 5.06 -0.33 4.34
N LEU A 155 5.96 0.36 5.04
CA LEU A 155 7.19 0.90 4.44
C LEU A 155 8.08 -0.20 3.87
N GLU A 156 8.21 -1.34 4.58
CA GLU A 156 8.93 -2.50 4.06
C GLU A 156 8.31 -3.08 2.79
N ILE A 157 6.98 -3.00 2.62
CA ILE A 157 6.29 -3.44 1.40
C ILE A 157 6.62 -2.48 0.26
N VAL A 158 6.34 -1.19 0.44
CA VAL A 158 6.47 -0.20 -0.64
C VAL A 158 7.91 0.12 -1.04
N THR A 159 8.89 -0.21 -0.18
CA THR A 159 10.31 -0.08 -0.50
C THR A 159 10.96 -1.41 -0.91
N HIS A 160 10.16 -2.48 -1.08
CA HIS A 160 10.70 -3.77 -1.52
C HIS A 160 11.06 -3.70 -3.02
N PRO A 161 12.21 -4.22 -3.44
CA PRO A 161 12.62 -4.20 -4.85
C PRO A 161 11.56 -4.73 -5.81
N ASP A 162 10.94 -5.87 -5.49
CA ASP A 162 9.89 -6.49 -6.33
C ASP A 162 8.67 -5.57 -6.54
N MET A 163 8.47 -4.58 -5.66
CA MET A 163 7.38 -3.62 -5.80
C MET A 163 7.73 -2.47 -6.72
N ILE A 164 9.00 -2.08 -6.77
CA ILE A 164 9.48 -0.97 -7.60
C ILE A 164 9.40 -1.36 -9.06
N ASP A 165 9.87 -2.58 -9.40
CA ASP A 165 9.91 -3.10 -10.77
C ASP A 165 8.53 -3.32 -11.40
N ARG A 166 7.46 -3.28 -10.59
CA ARG A 166 6.07 -3.55 -11.02
C ARG A 166 5.12 -2.38 -10.84
N HIS A 167 5.66 -1.22 -10.49
CA HIS A 167 4.84 -0.03 -10.26
C HIS A 167 4.17 0.50 -11.54
N GLU A 168 4.68 0.11 -12.70
CA GLU A 168 4.14 0.45 -14.01
C GLU A 168 2.75 -0.16 -14.30
N PHE A 169 2.34 -1.20 -13.55
CA PHE A 169 0.99 -1.79 -13.67
C PHE A 169 -0.06 -1.06 -12.81
N LYS A 170 0.30 -0.06 -12.07
CA LYS A 170 -0.58 0.74 -11.22
C LYS A 170 -0.91 2.05 -11.97
#